data_687631dc27dbc5749463e7468c915627
#
_entry.id   687631dc27dbc5749463e7468c915627
#
_cell.length_a   1.000
_cell.length_b   1.000
_cell.length_c   1.000
_cell.angle_alpha   90.00
_cell.angle_beta   90.00
_cell.angle_gamma   90.00
#
_symmetry.space_group_name_H-M   'P 1'
#
loop_
_entity.id
_entity.type
_entity.pdbx_description
1 polymer ?
#
loop_
_entity_poly.entity_id
_entity_poly.type
_entity_poly.pdbx_seq_one_letter_code
_entity_poly.pdbx_strand_id
1 'polypeptide(L)'
;GKAEALKSGFAEAAARGFTHAITIDADGQHPTSSFPQFVFAARRNPECVIVGVRDFSAADIPPERRFMNKFSNFWFAYETGIKLSDTQCGYRCYPLAQISKLRLRGGGFVYEAELLVRAAWAGIGLREVAIPAVYTPESLKASHYRPIVDTAKFSLMNAKFSFMATFFSKKILCKLSVSE
;
A
#
# COMPACT_ATOMS: atom_id res chain seq x y z
N GLY A 1 11.30 -11.47 5.23
CA GLY A 1 9.90 -11.43 4.76
C GLY A 1 9.61 -10.15 3.96
N LYS A 2 8.39 -9.98 3.43
CA LYS A 2 8.02 -8.88 2.50
C LYS A 2 8.42 -7.49 3.02
N ALA A 3 8.11 -7.18 4.27
CA ALA A 3 8.47 -5.88 4.86
C ALA A 3 9.98 -5.62 4.84
N GLU A 4 10.79 -6.60 5.18
CA GLU A 4 12.24 -6.43 5.20
C GLU A 4 12.80 -6.28 3.78
N ALA A 5 12.26 -7.01 2.81
CA ALA A 5 12.63 -6.84 1.41
C ALA A 5 12.33 -5.43 0.89
N LEU A 6 11.15 -4.88 1.24
CA LEU A 6 10.77 -3.52 0.87
C LEU A 6 11.69 -2.47 1.54
N LYS A 7 11.95 -2.60 2.84
CA LYS A 7 12.86 -1.70 3.57
C LYS A 7 14.26 -1.70 2.96
N SER A 8 14.84 -2.89 2.73
CA SER A 8 16.16 -3.01 2.12
C SER A 8 16.17 -2.47 0.70
N GLY A 9 15.14 -2.76 -0.10
CA GLY A 9 15.02 -2.25 -1.47
C GLY A 9 14.92 -0.73 -1.52
N PHE A 10 14.13 -0.11 -0.65
CA PHE A 10 14.02 1.34 -0.57
C PHE A 10 15.33 2.01 -0.13
N ALA A 11 16.00 1.43 0.87
CA ALA A 11 17.28 1.94 1.35
C ALA A 11 18.36 1.86 0.25
N GLU A 12 18.47 0.73 -0.43
CA GLU A 12 19.42 0.52 -1.52
C GLU A 12 19.14 1.46 -2.72
N ALA A 13 17.86 1.59 -3.10
CA ALA A 13 17.47 2.51 -4.18
C ALA A 13 17.85 3.96 -3.84
N ALA A 14 17.58 4.39 -2.61
CA ALA A 14 17.95 5.73 -2.14
C ALA A 14 19.47 5.93 -2.11
N ALA A 15 20.22 4.94 -1.63
CA ALA A 15 21.69 4.97 -1.61
C ALA A 15 22.31 5.09 -3.01
N ARG A 16 21.65 4.51 -4.02
CA ARG A 16 22.03 4.64 -5.44
C ARG A 16 21.55 5.92 -6.11
N GLY A 17 20.92 6.82 -5.38
CA GLY A 17 20.45 8.11 -5.91
C GLY A 17 19.13 8.05 -6.68
N PHE A 18 18.37 6.95 -6.61
CA PHE A 18 17.03 6.91 -7.17
C PHE A 18 16.08 7.75 -6.34
N THR A 19 15.19 8.47 -7.01
CA THR A 19 14.17 9.32 -6.36
C THR A 19 12.89 8.54 -6.04
N HIS A 20 12.62 7.49 -6.81
CA HIS A 20 11.42 6.67 -6.69
C HIS A 20 11.78 5.20 -6.76
N ALA A 21 10.94 4.37 -6.13
CA ALA A 21 10.97 2.92 -6.28
C ALA A 21 9.59 2.41 -6.67
N ILE A 22 9.54 1.51 -7.64
CA ILE A 22 8.31 0.80 -8.01
C ILE A 22 8.40 -0.61 -7.43
N THR A 23 7.36 -1.02 -6.72
CA THR A 23 7.20 -2.37 -6.19
C THR A 23 6.16 -3.13 -7.00
N ILE A 24 6.36 -4.43 -7.14
CA ILE A 24 5.43 -5.35 -7.78
C ILE A 24 5.46 -6.68 -7.01
N ASP A 25 4.29 -7.28 -6.76
CA ASP A 25 4.23 -8.60 -6.17
C ASP A 25 4.70 -9.67 -7.18
N ALA A 26 5.51 -10.62 -6.72
CA ALA A 26 6.10 -11.67 -7.56
C ALA A 26 5.17 -12.88 -7.76
N ASP A 27 3.86 -12.72 -7.52
CA ASP A 27 2.85 -13.76 -7.65
C ASP A 27 2.25 -13.88 -9.07
N GLY A 28 2.73 -13.05 -10.01
CA GLY A 28 2.27 -13.04 -11.39
C GLY A 28 0.91 -12.40 -11.63
N GLN A 29 0.30 -11.77 -10.62
CA GLN A 29 -1.01 -11.10 -10.77
C GLN A 29 -0.93 -9.75 -11.48
N HIS A 30 0.26 -9.18 -11.59
CA HIS A 30 0.47 -7.84 -12.11
C HIS A 30 1.34 -7.86 -13.38
N PRO A 31 0.82 -7.47 -14.55
CA PRO A 31 1.62 -7.44 -15.76
C PRO A 31 2.62 -6.28 -15.73
N THR A 32 3.86 -6.57 -16.12
CA THR A 32 4.92 -5.56 -16.22
C THR A 32 4.65 -4.49 -17.29
N SER A 33 3.75 -4.76 -18.23
CA SER A 33 3.29 -3.78 -19.23
C SER A 33 2.62 -2.54 -18.62
N SER A 34 2.20 -2.59 -17.36
CA SER A 34 1.66 -1.42 -16.64
C SER A 34 2.75 -0.49 -16.07
N PHE A 35 4.03 -0.87 -16.11
CA PHE A 35 5.14 -0.08 -15.57
C PHE A 35 5.20 1.36 -16.12
N PRO A 36 5.06 1.62 -17.44
CA PRO A 36 5.11 2.98 -18.00
C PRO A 36 4.05 3.92 -17.40
N GLN A 37 2.88 3.39 -17.02
CA GLN A 37 1.81 4.19 -16.41
C GLN A 37 2.21 4.72 -15.04
N PHE A 38 2.91 3.90 -14.22
CA PHE A 38 3.44 4.34 -12.93
C PHE A 38 4.53 5.40 -13.09
N VAL A 39 5.44 5.22 -14.05
CA VAL A 39 6.48 6.23 -14.36
C VAL A 39 5.84 7.54 -14.78
N PHE A 40 4.83 7.50 -15.65
CA PHE A 40 4.11 8.69 -16.09
C PHE A 40 3.40 9.39 -14.93
N ALA A 41 2.68 8.63 -14.09
CA ALA A 41 1.97 9.17 -12.93
C ALA A 41 2.92 9.78 -11.90
N ALA A 42 4.06 9.12 -11.62
CA ALA A 42 5.08 9.62 -10.71
C ALA A 42 5.74 10.91 -11.22
N ARG A 43 6.03 11.01 -12.52
CA ARG A 43 6.56 12.26 -13.11
C ARG A 43 5.61 13.45 -12.96
N ARG A 44 4.30 13.21 -13.02
CA ARG A 44 3.27 14.27 -12.84
C ARG A 44 2.99 14.58 -11.37
N ASN A 45 3.29 13.65 -10.47
CA ASN A 45 3.03 13.75 -9.03
C ASN A 45 4.25 13.25 -8.24
N PRO A 46 5.40 13.95 -8.30
CA PRO A 46 6.68 13.42 -7.82
C PRO A 46 6.74 13.22 -6.30
N GLU A 47 5.84 13.83 -5.55
CA GLU A 47 5.78 13.69 -4.09
C GLU A 47 4.66 12.76 -3.61
N CYS A 48 3.95 12.12 -4.55
CA CYS A 48 2.83 11.25 -4.22
C CYS A 48 3.22 9.76 -4.27
N VAL A 49 2.61 8.96 -3.41
CA VAL A 49 2.58 7.50 -3.60
C VAL A 49 1.56 7.20 -4.69
N ILE A 50 1.98 6.45 -5.70
CA ILE A 50 1.09 5.97 -6.75
C ILE A 50 0.68 4.53 -6.43
N VAL A 51 -0.61 4.27 -6.40
CA VAL A 51 -1.21 2.98 -6.04
C VAL A 51 -1.89 2.39 -7.27
N GLY A 52 -1.55 1.15 -7.60
CA GLY A 52 -2.26 0.42 -8.64
C GLY A 52 -3.67 0.04 -8.18
N VAL A 53 -4.64 0.16 -9.08
CA VAL A 53 -6.03 -0.24 -8.84
C VAL A 53 -6.40 -1.35 -9.81
N ARG A 54 -6.66 -2.53 -9.26
CA ARG A 54 -7.12 -3.69 -10.03
C ARG A 54 -8.58 -3.52 -10.42
N ASP A 55 -8.92 -3.98 -11.60
CA ASP A 55 -10.32 -4.07 -12.02
C ASP A 55 -11.01 -5.26 -11.32
N PHE A 56 -11.81 -4.97 -10.31
CA PHE A 56 -12.60 -5.96 -9.59
C PHE A 56 -13.97 -6.26 -10.23
N SER A 57 -14.29 -5.70 -11.40
CA SER A 57 -15.52 -6.01 -12.14
C SER A 57 -15.44 -7.35 -12.89
N ALA A 58 -14.23 -7.80 -13.22
CA ALA A 58 -14.02 -9.06 -13.95
C ALA A 58 -14.62 -10.26 -13.21
N ALA A 59 -15.28 -11.15 -13.94
CA ALA A 59 -16.02 -12.28 -13.39
C ALA A 59 -15.17 -13.28 -12.61
N ASP A 60 -13.90 -13.40 -12.97
CA ASP A 60 -12.98 -14.42 -12.45
C ASP A 60 -12.36 -14.09 -11.08
N ILE A 61 -12.73 -12.95 -10.48
CA ILE A 61 -12.21 -12.58 -9.17
C ILE A 61 -13.04 -13.23 -8.06
N PRO A 62 -12.41 -14.02 -7.16
CA PRO A 62 -13.11 -14.65 -6.05
C PRO A 62 -13.88 -13.65 -5.18
N PRO A 63 -15.12 -13.93 -4.78
CA PRO A 63 -15.95 -13.03 -3.96
C PRO A 63 -15.27 -12.61 -2.65
N GLU A 64 -14.49 -13.51 -2.04
CA GLU A 64 -13.76 -13.25 -0.79
C GLU A 64 -12.71 -12.15 -1.00
N ARG A 65 -12.03 -12.12 -2.15
CA ARG A 65 -11.05 -11.07 -2.46
C ARG A 65 -11.72 -9.72 -2.67
N ARG A 66 -12.89 -9.69 -3.33
CA ARG A 66 -13.69 -8.47 -3.46
C ARG A 66 -14.14 -7.94 -2.11
N PHE A 67 -14.63 -8.84 -1.23
CA PHE A 67 -15.03 -8.48 0.12
C PHE A 67 -13.86 -7.93 0.93
N MET A 68 -12.73 -8.64 0.95
CA MET A 68 -11.53 -8.21 1.69
C MET A 68 -10.97 -6.89 1.18
N ASN A 69 -11.03 -6.62 -0.13
CA ASN A 69 -10.62 -5.33 -0.68
C ASN A 69 -11.55 -4.21 -0.20
N LYS A 70 -12.88 -4.39 -0.29
CA LYS A 70 -13.86 -3.42 0.22
C LYS A 70 -13.70 -3.16 1.71
N PHE A 71 -13.45 -4.22 2.48
CA PHE A 71 -13.22 -4.14 3.92
C PHE A 71 -11.96 -3.33 4.24
N SER A 72 -10.86 -3.59 3.56
CA SER A 72 -9.60 -2.84 3.72
C SER A 72 -9.75 -1.37 3.32
N ASN A 73 -10.43 -1.10 2.19
CA ASN A 73 -10.70 0.26 1.71
C ASN A 73 -11.58 1.05 2.69
N PHE A 74 -12.57 0.39 3.32
CA PHE A 74 -13.41 1.01 4.34
C PHE A 74 -12.57 1.48 5.54
N TRP A 75 -11.73 0.61 6.11
CA TRP A 75 -10.90 0.97 7.25
C TRP A 75 -9.90 2.06 6.91
N PHE A 76 -9.26 1.97 5.76
CA PHE A 76 -8.36 3.01 5.28
C PHE A 76 -9.07 4.37 5.16
N ALA A 77 -10.28 4.39 4.58
CA ALA A 77 -11.07 5.62 4.45
C ALA A 77 -11.49 6.19 5.82
N TYR A 78 -11.87 5.32 6.76
CA TYR A 78 -12.20 5.72 8.12
C TYR A 78 -10.99 6.33 8.85
N GLU A 79 -9.83 5.71 8.74
CA GLU A 79 -8.60 6.11 9.42
C GLU A 79 -7.99 7.40 8.86
N THR A 80 -8.15 7.64 7.57
CA THR A 80 -7.45 8.73 6.87
C THR A 80 -8.34 9.83 6.35
N GLY A 81 -9.62 9.56 6.16
CA GLY A 81 -10.55 10.43 5.44
C GLY A 81 -10.35 10.44 3.92
N ILE A 82 -9.46 9.59 3.38
CA ILE A 82 -9.16 9.47 1.94
C ILE A 82 -9.75 8.17 1.42
N LYS A 83 -10.43 8.23 0.27
CA LYS A 83 -10.94 7.04 -0.40
C LYS A 83 -9.93 6.55 -1.42
N LEU A 84 -9.56 5.27 -1.33
CA LEU A 84 -8.82 4.53 -2.34
C LEU A 84 -9.66 3.33 -2.79
N SER A 85 -9.51 2.97 -4.05
CA SER A 85 -10.26 1.88 -4.68
C SER A 85 -9.60 0.51 -4.45
N ASP A 86 -8.28 0.47 -4.22
CA ASP A 86 -7.55 -0.77 -3.96
C ASP A 86 -6.35 -0.56 -3.02
N THR A 87 -6.61 -0.62 -1.72
CA THR A 87 -5.55 -0.52 -0.69
C THR A 87 -4.71 -1.78 -0.54
N GLN A 88 -5.08 -2.88 -1.18
CA GLN A 88 -4.38 -4.17 -1.08
C GLN A 88 -3.44 -4.44 -2.25
N CYS A 89 -3.48 -3.63 -3.31
CA CYS A 89 -2.59 -3.78 -4.44
C CYS A 89 -1.13 -3.51 -4.03
N GLY A 90 -0.23 -4.45 -4.32
CA GLY A 90 1.21 -4.32 -4.05
C GLY A 90 1.99 -3.67 -5.20
N TYR A 91 1.33 -3.36 -6.32
CA TYR A 91 1.94 -2.62 -7.41
C TYR A 91 1.85 -1.12 -7.13
N ARG A 92 2.96 -0.53 -6.69
CA ARG A 92 2.98 0.86 -6.21
C ARG A 92 4.28 1.55 -6.62
N CYS A 93 4.23 2.88 -6.75
CA CYS A 93 5.42 3.71 -6.87
C CYS A 93 5.53 4.63 -5.66
N TYR A 94 6.70 4.66 -5.05
CA TYR A 94 6.98 5.39 -3.82
C TYR A 94 8.01 6.47 -4.02
N PRO A 95 7.75 7.73 -3.62
CA PRO A 95 8.73 8.80 -3.55
C PRO A 95 9.64 8.56 -2.33
N LEU A 96 10.89 8.15 -2.55
CA LEU A 96 11.80 7.66 -1.50
C LEU A 96 12.07 8.73 -0.43
N ALA A 97 12.27 9.98 -0.83
CA ALA A 97 12.54 11.08 0.11
C ALA A 97 11.38 11.36 1.06
N GLN A 98 10.14 11.13 0.63
CA GLN A 98 8.95 11.32 1.47
C GLN A 98 8.72 10.12 2.39
N ILE A 99 8.79 8.89 1.85
CA ILE A 99 8.52 7.69 2.65
C ILE A 99 9.62 7.39 3.67
N SER A 100 10.86 7.81 3.42
CA SER A 100 11.97 7.63 4.38
C SER A 100 11.74 8.35 5.71
N LYS A 101 10.91 9.38 5.72
CA LYS A 101 10.54 10.14 6.92
C LYS A 101 9.47 9.46 7.75
N LEU A 102 8.83 8.39 7.25
CA LEU A 102 7.72 7.74 7.94
C LEU A 102 8.21 6.79 9.04
N ARG A 103 7.55 6.84 10.19
CA ARG A 103 7.77 5.91 11.31
C ARG A 103 7.01 4.62 11.09
N LEU A 104 7.59 3.65 10.39
CA LEU A 104 6.97 2.37 10.09
C LEU A 104 7.43 1.30 11.07
N ARG A 105 6.48 0.63 11.74
CA ARG A 105 6.73 -0.40 12.75
C ARG A 105 6.18 -1.77 12.37
N GLY A 106 5.27 -1.82 11.40
CA GLY A 106 4.65 -3.05 10.92
C GLY A 106 5.64 -4.00 10.27
N GLY A 107 5.33 -5.28 10.30
CA GLY A 107 6.07 -6.33 9.61
C GLY A 107 5.18 -7.10 8.63
N GLY A 108 5.77 -7.85 7.72
CA GLY A 108 5.03 -8.65 6.74
C GLY A 108 4.11 -7.79 5.85
N PHE A 109 2.87 -8.23 5.68
CA PHE A 109 1.86 -7.52 4.87
C PHE A 109 1.33 -6.24 5.53
N VAL A 110 1.38 -6.13 6.86
CA VAL A 110 0.92 -4.95 7.61
C VAL A 110 1.76 -3.73 7.28
N TYR A 111 3.03 -3.90 6.94
CA TYR A 111 3.94 -2.81 6.59
C TYR A 111 3.41 -1.90 5.47
N GLU A 112 2.87 -2.50 4.41
CA GLU A 112 2.36 -1.75 3.26
C GLU A 112 1.07 -1.00 3.56
N ALA A 113 0.21 -1.56 4.41
CA ALA A 113 -1.00 -0.89 4.86
C ALA A 113 -0.66 0.26 5.83
N GLU A 114 0.23 0.03 6.79
CA GLU A 114 0.74 1.08 7.69
C GLU A 114 1.37 2.23 6.90
N LEU A 115 2.15 1.92 5.85
CA LEU A 115 2.78 2.93 5.01
C LEU A 115 1.75 3.84 4.38
N LEU A 116 0.67 3.31 3.80
CA LEU A 116 -0.39 4.12 3.20
C LEU A 116 -1.09 5.01 4.23
N VAL A 117 -1.45 4.47 5.39
CA VAL A 117 -2.12 5.26 6.45
C VAL A 117 -1.22 6.38 6.94
N ARG A 118 0.04 6.08 7.24
CA ARG A 118 0.99 7.10 7.71
C ARG A 118 1.35 8.12 6.64
N ALA A 119 1.45 7.71 5.37
CA ALA A 119 1.63 8.63 4.27
C ALA A 119 0.47 9.63 4.19
N ALA A 120 -0.78 9.14 4.30
CA ALA A 120 -1.97 9.99 4.33
C ALA A 120 -1.95 10.96 5.52
N TRP A 121 -1.61 10.49 6.73
CA TRP A 121 -1.51 11.34 7.93
C TRP A 121 -0.37 12.35 7.87
N ALA A 122 0.73 12.01 7.20
CA ALA A 122 1.84 12.91 6.96
C ALA A 122 1.58 13.94 5.85
N GLY A 123 0.42 13.87 5.18
CA GLY A 123 0.08 14.76 4.08
C GLY A 123 0.72 14.40 2.74
N ILE A 124 1.34 13.22 2.64
CA ILE A 124 1.86 12.70 1.36
C ILE A 124 0.67 12.35 0.46
N GLY A 125 0.64 12.93 -0.73
CA GLY A 125 -0.44 12.68 -1.68
C GLY A 125 -0.51 11.22 -2.10
N LEU A 126 -1.73 10.73 -2.33
CA LEU A 126 -1.99 9.39 -2.88
C LEU A 126 -2.68 9.53 -4.23
N ARG A 127 -2.23 8.80 -5.23
CA ARG A 127 -2.81 8.80 -6.58
C ARG A 127 -3.01 7.37 -7.05
N GLU A 128 -4.07 7.14 -7.80
CA GLU A 128 -4.43 5.83 -8.31
C GLU A 128 -4.12 5.71 -9.81
N VAL A 129 -3.69 4.53 -10.21
CA VAL A 129 -3.47 4.14 -11.62
C VAL A 129 -4.19 2.82 -11.84
N ALA A 130 -5.12 2.79 -12.80
CA ALA A 130 -5.81 1.57 -13.16
C ALA A 130 -4.83 0.58 -13.82
N ILE A 131 -4.86 -0.67 -13.36
CA ILE A 131 -4.04 -1.75 -13.88
C ILE A 131 -4.89 -2.98 -14.15
N PRO A 132 -4.59 -3.75 -15.20
CA PRO A 132 -5.20 -5.07 -15.36
C PRO A 132 -4.75 -5.98 -14.23
N ALA A 133 -5.65 -6.86 -13.80
CA ALA A 133 -5.34 -7.93 -12.87
C ALA A 133 -5.46 -9.26 -13.59
N VAL A 134 -4.46 -10.11 -13.44
CA VAL A 134 -4.45 -11.45 -14.02
C VAL A 134 -4.61 -12.46 -12.89
N TYR A 135 -5.74 -13.14 -12.88
CA TYR A 135 -5.99 -14.22 -11.93
C TYR A 135 -5.92 -15.55 -12.67
N THR A 136 -4.82 -16.28 -12.43
CA THR A 136 -4.66 -17.65 -12.90
C THR A 136 -4.71 -18.62 -11.71
N PRO A 137 -5.00 -19.91 -11.90
CA PRO A 137 -4.92 -20.89 -10.83
C PRO A 137 -3.55 -20.92 -10.13
N GLU A 138 -2.47 -20.64 -10.87
CA GLU A 138 -1.10 -20.58 -10.36
C GLU A 138 -0.89 -19.35 -9.48
N SER A 139 -1.37 -18.18 -9.92
CA SER A 139 -1.24 -16.92 -9.16
C SER A 139 -2.05 -16.95 -7.86
N LEU A 140 -3.16 -17.67 -7.84
CA LEU A 140 -3.96 -17.86 -6.63
C LEU A 140 -3.26 -18.75 -5.59
N LYS A 141 -2.48 -19.74 -6.04
CA LYS A 141 -1.68 -20.63 -5.17
C LYS A 141 -0.39 -20.00 -4.67
N ALA A 142 0.15 -19.02 -5.37
CA ALA A 142 1.41 -18.37 -5.02
C ALA A 142 1.33 -17.41 -3.82
N SER A 143 0.14 -17.19 -3.26
CA SER A 143 -0.06 -16.29 -2.13
C SER A 143 0.52 -16.87 -0.83
N HIS A 144 1.47 -16.17 -0.23
CA HIS A 144 2.04 -16.49 1.09
C HIS A 144 1.23 -15.90 2.27
N TYR A 145 0.04 -15.39 2.02
CA TYR A 145 -0.85 -14.85 3.04
C TYR A 145 -1.36 -15.98 3.95
N ARG A 146 -1.17 -15.81 5.26
CA ARG A 146 -1.65 -16.74 6.30
C ARG A 146 -2.97 -16.21 6.88
N PRO A 147 -4.13 -16.78 6.50
CA PRO A 147 -5.43 -16.15 6.75
C PRO A 147 -5.66 -15.76 8.21
N ILE A 148 -5.39 -16.63 9.17
CA ILE A 148 -5.63 -16.36 10.60
C ILE A 148 -4.63 -15.34 11.14
N VAL A 149 -3.33 -15.60 10.97
CA VAL A 149 -2.27 -14.79 11.58
C VAL A 149 -2.19 -13.39 10.99
N ASP A 150 -2.25 -13.29 9.66
CA ASP A 150 -2.11 -12.00 9.00
C ASP A 150 -3.40 -11.18 9.14
N THR A 151 -4.60 -11.80 9.12
CA THR A 151 -5.87 -11.12 9.44
C THR A 151 -5.87 -10.58 10.87
N ALA A 152 -5.41 -11.36 11.86
CA ALA A 152 -5.32 -10.89 13.24
C ALA A 152 -4.39 -9.66 13.38
N LYS A 153 -3.24 -9.68 12.68
CA LYS A 153 -2.31 -8.54 12.65
C LYS A 153 -2.93 -7.29 12.00
N PHE A 154 -3.64 -7.47 10.89
CA PHE A 154 -4.38 -6.37 10.25
C PHE A 154 -5.47 -5.81 11.15
N SER A 155 -6.23 -6.68 11.81
CA SER A 155 -7.29 -6.26 12.74
C SER A 155 -6.74 -5.44 13.90
N LEU A 156 -5.61 -5.87 14.48
CA LEU A 156 -4.94 -5.14 15.56
C LEU A 156 -4.42 -3.79 15.09
N MET A 157 -3.84 -3.73 13.88
CA MET A 157 -3.39 -2.47 13.29
C MET A 157 -4.57 -1.52 13.06
N ASN A 158 -5.66 -2.00 12.44
CA ASN A 158 -6.85 -1.20 12.19
C ASN A 158 -7.49 -0.71 13.48
N ALA A 159 -7.61 -1.56 14.52
CA ALA A 159 -8.13 -1.15 15.81
C ALA A 159 -7.31 0.01 16.42
N LYS A 160 -5.97 -0.11 16.38
CA LYS A 160 -5.06 0.94 16.85
C LYS A 160 -5.20 2.23 16.03
N PHE A 161 -5.22 2.14 14.70
CA PHE A 161 -5.25 3.32 13.83
C PHE A 161 -6.62 3.99 13.86
N SER A 162 -7.70 3.21 13.93
CA SER A 162 -9.05 3.74 14.12
C SER A 162 -9.19 4.47 15.45
N PHE A 163 -8.64 3.92 16.54
CA PHE A 163 -8.58 4.63 17.81
C PHE A 163 -7.83 5.96 17.67
N MET A 164 -6.65 5.94 17.06
CA MET A 164 -5.87 7.15 16.84
C MET A 164 -6.62 8.17 15.97
N ALA A 165 -7.24 7.73 14.88
CA ALA A 165 -8.02 8.60 13.99
C ALA A 165 -9.24 9.24 14.68
N THR A 166 -9.86 8.52 15.62
CA THR A 166 -11.03 9.02 16.37
C THR A 166 -10.64 10.06 17.42
N PHE A 167 -9.55 9.83 18.14
CA PHE A 167 -9.23 10.64 19.33
C PHE A 167 -8.12 11.66 19.12
N PHE A 168 -7.34 11.58 18.04
CA PHE A 168 -6.23 12.50 17.79
C PHE A 168 -6.53 13.45 16.62
N SER A 169 -6.15 14.71 16.78
CA SER A 169 -6.25 15.69 15.69
C SER A 169 -5.28 15.35 14.54
N LYS A 170 -5.59 15.83 13.34
CA LYS A 170 -4.73 15.64 12.15
C LYS A 170 -3.27 16.09 12.41
N LYS A 171 -3.07 17.17 13.17
CA LYS A 171 -1.75 17.68 13.53
C LYS A 171 -0.97 16.65 14.37
N ILE A 172 -1.62 16.00 15.33
CA ILE A 172 -1.00 14.96 16.16
C ILE A 172 -0.71 13.72 15.31
N LEU A 173 -1.64 13.27 14.48
CA LEU A 173 -1.45 12.12 13.60
C LEU A 173 -0.27 12.32 12.64
N CYS A 174 -0.14 13.52 12.05
CA CYS A 174 1.01 13.88 11.22
C CYS A 174 2.32 13.76 12.02
N LYS A 175 2.41 14.37 13.20
CA LYS A 175 3.60 14.30 14.06
C LYS A 175 3.96 12.88 14.50
N LEU A 176 2.98 12.02 14.72
CA LEU A 176 3.18 10.61 15.07
C LEU A 176 3.59 9.74 13.88
N SER A 177 3.41 10.22 12.66
CA SER A 177 3.68 9.48 11.42
C SER A 177 5.07 9.70 10.87
N VAL A 178 5.74 10.79 11.24
CA VAL A 178 7.10 11.12 10.76
C VAL A 178 8.14 10.94 11.86
N SER A 179 9.37 10.61 11.46
CA SER A 179 10.57 10.67 12.32
C SER A 179 11.07 12.12 12.40
N GLU A 180 11.56 12.46 13.56
CA GLU A 180 12.31 13.71 13.77
C GLU A 180 13.61 13.71 13.00
#